data_3b6194fffe1473ad3fc830902f1981a2
#
_entry.id   3b6194fffe1473ad3fc830902f1981a2
#
_cell.length_a   1.000
_cell.length_b   1.000
_cell.length_c   1.000
_cell.angle_alpha   90.00
_cell.angle_beta   90.00
_cell.angle_gamma   90.00
#
_symmetry.space_group_name_H-M   'P 1'
#
loop_
_entity.id
_entity.type
_entity.pdbx_description
1 polymer ?
#
loop_
_entity_poly.entity_id
_entity_poly.type
_entity_poly.pdbx_seq_one_letter_code
_entity_poly.pdbx_strand_id
1 'polypeptide(L)'
;MKLHTTDLLIICAYLIAMIVIGPILKKRAAQNMDSYFLGGKSLPFYMLGLSNASGMFDITGTMLMVYWAFAYGFKSLWIPWLWPVFNQIFLMVYLSVWLRRSNVLTGAEWIKTRFGKGKGSTLSHTIVIVFALLSVLGFLSYGFIGIGKFMEIFIPWEVVSPFIPFNVPAEYVPHVYGIFFTTIATFYVMLGGMLSIVWTDVVQFLIMTVAGIVIVVIGMQMVAPDMIHSFVPAGWDSPFFGWTLDIDWSSRMNLLTERMANEPYSLISIFVMMALLKGIFMSMAGPAPNYDMQKILSCKSPKEAAMMSGSVSVVLLIPRYLMIMGFALLAIYFFKEDGGMTQMEVTRTDFETILPHLITRYVPSGLAGLLLAGLLAAFMSTFASTVNAAPAYIVNDIYLKYINPKASVKTQIRSSYVISVAVVVVSTVIGFFLKDINEIFQWIVGALFGGYIAANVLKWHWWRFNGEGYFWGMTAGVIAAIVMKFTVPDAWVLYFFPVLFGVSLIGCIAGTYSAPPTDEETLINFYTRVRPWGWWKPVEEKALARYPHIQPNKNFKRDAFNVAIGIIWQCALTIIPMYLVVREQLGLWSSITLLLVTTLILRKTWYKPLCKEEARYNEEMKQVK
;
A
#
# COMPACT_ATOMS: atom_id res chain seq x y z
N MET A 1 10.54 16.68 24.48
CA MET A 1 9.33 17.38 25.00
C MET A 1 8.54 16.39 25.83
N LYS A 2 8.19 16.68 27.05
CA LYS A 2 7.21 15.84 27.77
C LYS A 2 5.84 16.17 27.18
N LEU A 3 5.11 15.16 26.67
CA LEU A 3 3.73 15.34 26.25
C LEU A 3 2.93 15.98 27.39
N HIS A 4 2.16 16.99 27.06
CA HIS A 4 1.23 17.61 28.01
C HIS A 4 0.08 16.66 28.34
N THR A 5 -0.54 16.83 29.50
CA THR A 5 -1.69 16.01 29.91
C THR A 5 -2.80 16.04 28.86
N THR A 6 -3.01 17.17 28.18
CA THR A 6 -3.97 17.33 27.09
C THR A 6 -3.66 16.43 25.91
N ASP A 7 -2.39 16.26 25.52
CA ASP A 7 -1.96 15.39 24.43
C ASP A 7 -2.23 13.92 24.76
N LEU A 8 -1.88 13.52 25.99
CA LEU A 8 -2.15 12.17 26.49
C LEU A 8 -3.65 11.87 26.53
N LEU A 9 -4.48 12.82 26.99
CA LEU A 9 -5.93 12.66 26.99
C LEU A 9 -6.51 12.47 25.59
N ILE A 10 -6.03 13.21 24.58
CA ILE A 10 -6.46 13.05 23.19
C ILE A 10 -6.08 11.69 22.66
N ILE A 11 -4.83 11.24 22.88
CA ILE A 11 -4.36 9.91 22.46
C ILE A 11 -5.16 8.81 23.16
N CYS A 12 -5.40 8.91 24.47
CA CYS A 12 -6.20 7.94 25.22
C CYS A 12 -7.65 7.90 24.74
N ALA A 13 -8.28 9.05 24.52
CA ALA A 13 -9.64 9.13 23.98
C ALA A 13 -9.75 8.47 22.61
N TYR A 14 -8.76 8.69 21.74
CA TYR A 14 -8.65 8.01 20.44
C TYR A 14 -8.56 6.49 20.61
N LEU A 15 -7.64 5.98 21.45
CA LEU A 15 -7.46 4.54 21.66
C LEU A 15 -8.71 3.87 22.25
N ILE A 16 -9.37 4.53 23.20
CA ILE A 16 -10.63 4.04 23.79
C ILE A 16 -11.71 3.97 22.71
N ALA A 17 -11.86 4.99 21.88
CA ALA A 17 -12.82 4.97 20.78
C ALA A 17 -12.59 3.80 19.83
N MET A 18 -11.33 3.51 19.49
CA MET A 18 -10.98 2.36 18.63
C MET A 18 -11.33 1.02 19.27
N ILE A 19 -11.04 0.84 20.57
CA ILE A 19 -11.36 -0.38 21.30
C ILE A 19 -12.87 -0.62 21.36
N VAL A 20 -13.68 0.43 21.48
CA VAL A 20 -15.16 0.34 21.61
C VAL A 20 -15.83 -0.04 20.28
N ILE A 21 -15.30 0.35 19.14
CA ILE A 21 -15.91 0.07 17.83
C ILE A 21 -15.97 -1.44 17.53
N GLY A 22 -14.93 -2.21 17.88
CA GLY A 22 -14.89 -3.65 17.64
C GLY A 22 -16.07 -4.41 18.25
N PRO A 23 -16.33 -4.34 19.58
CA PRO A 23 -17.46 -4.95 20.24
C PRO A 23 -18.84 -4.52 19.69
N ILE A 24 -19.00 -3.26 19.30
CA ILE A 24 -20.26 -2.74 18.72
C ILE A 24 -20.61 -3.48 17.43
N LEU A 25 -19.61 -3.70 16.56
CA LEU A 25 -19.81 -4.31 15.26
C LEU A 25 -19.74 -5.84 15.25
N LYS A 26 -19.32 -6.46 16.35
CA LYS A 26 -19.10 -7.91 16.49
C LYS A 26 -20.27 -8.77 15.99
N LYS A 27 -21.51 -8.46 16.41
CA LYS A 27 -22.70 -9.24 16.02
C LYS A 27 -22.93 -9.25 14.52
N ARG A 28 -22.67 -8.12 13.85
CA ARG A 28 -22.86 -7.97 12.40
C ARG A 28 -21.72 -8.64 11.60
N ALA A 29 -20.49 -8.55 12.09
CA ALA A 29 -19.33 -9.20 11.48
C ALA A 29 -19.40 -10.73 11.60
N ALA A 30 -19.86 -11.27 12.71
CA ALA A 30 -19.84 -12.70 13.01
C ALA A 30 -20.98 -13.52 12.36
N GLN A 31 -21.69 -13.00 11.36
CA GLN A 31 -22.79 -13.72 10.69
C GLN A 31 -22.29 -14.86 9.77
N ASN A 32 -21.26 -14.62 9.00
CA ASN A 32 -20.63 -15.59 8.10
C ASN A 32 -19.22 -15.09 7.68
N MET A 33 -18.48 -15.89 6.90
CA MET A 33 -17.14 -15.55 6.42
C MET A 33 -17.12 -14.31 5.52
N ASP A 34 -18.10 -14.17 4.60
CA ASP A 34 -18.23 -12.98 3.76
C ASP A 34 -18.47 -11.71 4.61
N SER A 35 -19.28 -11.81 5.66
CA SER A 35 -19.52 -10.68 6.56
C SER A 35 -18.29 -10.34 7.37
N TYR A 36 -17.52 -11.34 7.82
CA TYR A 36 -16.32 -11.13 8.63
C TYR A 36 -15.16 -10.56 7.81
N PHE A 37 -14.83 -11.19 6.67
CA PHE A 37 -13.65 -10.80 5.88
C PHE A 37 -13.93 -9.77 4.79
N LEU A 38 -15.16 -9.67 4.28
CA LEU A 38 -15.54 -8.79 3.18
C LEU A 38 -16.68 -7.82 3.52
N GLY A 39 -17.06 -7.72 4.78
CA GLY A 39 -18.18 -6.83 5.19
C GLY A 39 -19.50 -7.16 4.50
N GLY A 40 -19.72 -8.44 4.11
CA GLY A 40 -20.90 -8.90 3.40
C GLY A 40 -21.01 -8.43 1.96
N LYS A 41 -19.92 -7.96 1.35
CA LYS A 41 -19.87 -7.40 -0.03
C LYS A 41 -20.90 -6.29 -0.25
N SER A 42 -21.18 -5.50 0.78
CA SER A 42 -22.26 -4.48 0.79
C SER A 42 -21.76 -3.06 1.02
N LEU A 43 -20.44 -2.89 1.20
CA LEU A 43 -19.84 -1.60 1.53
C LEU A 43 -19.78 -0.68 0.29
N PRO A 44 -20.12 0.60 0.42
CA PRO A 44 -20.05 1.55 -0.69
C PRO A 44 -18.61 1.92 -1.02
N PHE A 45 -18.36 2.25 -2.28
CA PHE A 45 -17.02 2.54 -2.79
C PHE A 45 -16.29 3.66 -2.06
N TYR A 46 -16.99 4.71 -1.62
CA TYR A 46 -16.38 5.85 -0.94
C TYR A 46 -15.87 5.49 0.46
N MET A 47 -16.55 4.64 1.21
CA MET A 47 -16.07 4.16 2.51
C MET A 47 -14.86 3.24 2.36
N LEU A 48 -14.92 2.31 1.39
CA LEU A 48 -13.80 1.42 1.10
C LEU A 48 -12.60 2.19 0.52
N GLY A 49 -12.84 3.22 -0.28
CA GLY A 49 -11.78 4.09 -0.80
C GLY A 49 -11.08 4.88 0.30
N LEU A 50 -11.84 5.45 1.23
CA LEU A 50 -11.31 6.10 2.43
C LEU A 50 -10.51 5.11 3.30
N SER A 51 -11.07 3.93 3.54
CA SER A 51 -10.42 2.87 4.30
C SER A 51 -9.11 2.42 3.61
N ASN A 52 -9.11 2.30 2.29
CA ASN A 52 -7.91 1.91 1.56
C ASN A 52 -6.84 3.02 1.59
N ALA A 53 -7.24 4.27 1.44
CA ALA A 53 -6.36 5.43 1.58
C ALA A 53 -5.74 5.52 2.99
N SER A 54 -6.54 5.29 4.04
CA SER A 54 -6.06 5.24 5.42
C SER A 54 -4.99 4.14 5.62
N GLY A 55 -5.23 2.94 5.09
CA GLY A 55 -4.28 1.83 5.18
C GLY A 55 -2.96 2.04 4.40
N MET A 56 -2.92 2.99 3.47
CA MET A 56 -1.71 3.39 2.73
C MET A 56 -0.97 4.57 3.36
N PHE A 57 -1.53 5.16 4.40
CA PHE A 57 -0.96 6.31 5.09
C PHE A 57 -0.16 5.82 6.30
N ASP A 58 1.01 5.26 6.08
CA ASP A 58 1.86 4.74 7.14
C ASP A 58 2.83 5.79 7.72
N ILE A 59 3.23 5.61 8.97
CA ILE A 59 4.16 6.52 9.67
C ILE A 59 5.53 6.48 9.02
N THR A 60 6.08 5.30 8.81
CA THR A 60 7.46 5.11 8.35
C THR A 60 7.65 5.64 6.93
N GLY A 61 6.71 5.33 6.03
CA GLY A 61 6.71 5.91 4.69
C GLY A 61 6.53 7.43 4.72
N THR A 62 5.76 7.97 5.68
CA THR A 62 5.61 9.43 5.84
C THR A 62 6.90 10.08 6.29
N MET A 63 7.62 9.49 7.25
CA MET A 63 8.94 9.98 7.68
C MET A 63 9.92 10.05 6.50
N LEU A 64 10.00 8.98 5.72
CA LEU A 64 10.86 8.91 4.54
C LEU A 64 10.45 9.92 3.46
N MET A 65 9.16 10.11 3.23
CA MET A 65 8.68 11.10 2.25
C MET A 65 8.92 12.55 2.70
N VAL A 66 8.89 12.84 3.99
CA VAL A 66 9.29 14.16 4.53
C VAL A 66 10.77 14.41 4.29
N TYR A 67 11.63 13.41 4.53
CA TYR A 67 13.05 13.49 4.18
C TYR A 67 13.24 13.79 2.69
N TRP A 68 12.62 13.02 1.81
CA TRP A 68 12.72 13.25 0.36
C TRP A 68 12.19 14.61 -0.06
N ALA A 69 11.08 15.07 0.50
CA ALA A 69 10.53 16.38 0.19
C ALA A 69 11.45 17.52 0.64
N PHE A 70 12.13 17.36 1.77
CA PHE A 70 13.15 18.30 2.23
C PHE A 70 14.40 18.25 1.34
N ALA A 71 14.98 17.07 1.12
CA ALA A 71 16.24 16.89 0.40
C ALA A 71 16.13 17.18 -1.10
N TYR A 72 15.08 16.67 -1.77
CA TYR A 72 14.89 16.73 -3.22
C TYR A 72 13.82 17.72 -3.68
N GLY A 73 13.11 18.35 -2.75
CA GLY A 73 12.04 19.29 -3.10
C GLY A 73 10.97 18.68 -4.01
N PHE A 74 10.63 19.37 -5.08
CA PHE A 74 9.61 18.92 -6.03
C PHE A 74 10.04 17.70 -6.85
N LYS A 75 11.32 17.46 -7.02
CA LYS A 75 11.86 16.25 -7.65
C LYS A 75 11.51 14.99 -6.85
N SER A 76 11.19 15.13 -5.55
CA SER A 76 10.71 14.02 -4.71
C SER A 76 9.41 13.41 -5.22
N LEU A 77 8.64 14.08 -6.08
CA LEU A 77 7.46 13.53 -6.77
C LEU A 77 7.74 12.19 -7.46
N TRP A 78 8.96 12.01 -7.99
CA TRP A 78 9.35 10.84 -8.76
C TRP A 78 9.82 9.65 -7.91
N ILE A 79 10.29 9.89 -6.69
CA ILE A 79 10.88 8.87 -5.84
C ILE A 79 9.86 7.84 -5.32
N PRO A 80 8.62 8.20 -4.91
CA PRO A 80 7.61 7.24 -4.46
C PRO A 80 7.24 6.16 -5.48
N TRP A 81 7.69 6.26 -6.74
CA TRP A 81 7.55 5.21 -7.74
C TRP A 81 8.36 3.94 -7.39
N LEU A 82 9.14 3.98 -6.34
CA LEU A 82 9.68 2.78 -5.67
C LEU A 82 8.58 1.81 -5.22
N TRP A 83 7.44 2.29 -4.81
CA TRP A 83 6.24 1.49 -4.58
C TRP A 83 5.41 1.41 -5.86
N PRO A 84 4.44 0.48 -5.95
CA PRO A 84 3.54 0.40 -7.10
C PRO A 84 2.53 1.58 -7.07
N VAL A 85 3.03 2.81 -7.22
CA VAL A 85 2.25 4.06 -7.12
C VAL A 85 1.11 4.09 -8.13
N PHE A 86 1.32 3.52 -9.32
CA PHE A 86 0.30 3.50 -10.36
C PHE A 86 -0.76 2.42 -10.18
N ASN A 87 -0.60 1.55 -9.18
CA ASN A 87 -1.51 0.42 -8.94
C ASN A 87 -2.98 0.85 -8.90
N GLN A 88 -3.29 1.94 -8.19
CA GLN A 88 -4.67 2.44 -8.08
C GLN A 88 -5.24 2.91 -9.43
N ILE A 89 -4.42 3.36 -10.36
CA ILE A 89 -4.85 3.74 -11.71
C ILE A 89 -5.20 2.50 -12.55
N PHE A 90 -4.34 1.47 -12.53
CA PHE A 90 -4.62 0.20 -13.22
C PHE A 90 -5.85 -0.50 -12.63
N LEU A 91 -5.99 -0.49 -11.31
CA LEU A 91 -7.17 -0.99 -10.62
C LEU A 91 -8.42 -0.20 -11.00
N MET A 92 -8.36 1.13 -11.02
CA MET A 92 -9.45 1.98 -11.45
C MET A 92 -9.89 1.67 -12.88
N VAL A 93 -8.95 1.55 -13.80
CA VAL A 93 -9.28 1.44 -15.23
C VAL A 93 -9.86 0.08 -15.58
N TYR A 94 -9.31 -1.04 -15.10
CA TYR A 94 -9.78 -2.37 -15.51
C TYR A 94 -9.60 -3.50 -14.48
N LEU A 95 -8.52 -3.54 -13.71
CA LEU A 95 -8.19 -4.71 -12.87
C LEU A 95 -9.17 -4.95 -11.72
N SER A 96 -9.68 -3.90 -11.08
CA SER A 96 -10.69 -4.06 -10.02
C SER A 96 -12.01 -4.63 -10.57
N VAL A 97 -12.39 -4.25 -11.80
CA VAL A 97 -13.55 -4.83 -12.49
C VAL A 97 -13.34 -6.32 -12.72
N TRP A 98 -12.20 -6.71 -13.26
CA TRP A 98 -11.87 -8.12 -13.52
C TRP A 98 -11.82 -8.94 -12.23
N LEU A 99 -11.16 -8.42 -11.21
CA LEU A 99 -11.05 -9.09 -9.92
C LEU A 99 -12.42 -9.26 -9.25
N ARG A 100 -13.23 -8.22 -9.22
CA ARG A 100 -14.54 -8.26 -8.56
C ARG A 100 -15.52 -9.20 -9.28
N ARG A 101 -15.45 -9.32 -10.62
CA ARG A 101 -16.22 -10.28 -11.42
C ARG A 101 -15.91 -11.74 -11.07
N SER A 102 -14.73 -12.05 -10.56
CA SER A 102 -14.39 -13.42 -10.11
C SER A 102 -15.18 -13.88 -8.89
N ASN A 103 -15.67 -12.94 -8.07
CA ASN A 103 -16.54 -13.15 -6.89
C ASN A 103 -16.00 -14.15 -5.86
N VAL A 104 -14.71 -14.16 -5.64
CA VAL A 104 -14.01 -15.02 -4.68
C VAL A 104 -13.83 -14.34 -3.31
N LEU A 105 -13.40 -15.10 -2.30
CA LEU A 105 -13.08 -14.59 -0.95
C LEU A 105 -11.60 -14.18 -0.82
N THR A 106 -10.70 -14.96 -1.44
CA THR A 106 -9.24 -14.77 -1.32
C THR A 106 -8.54 -14.81 -2.67
N GLY A 107 -7.31 -14.29 -2.72
CA GLY A 107 -6.45 -14.42 -3.89
C GLY A 107 -6.04 -15.86 -4.19
N ALA A 108 -5.96 -16.72 -3.19
CA ALA A 108 -5.69 -18.14 -3.38
C ALA A 108 -6.88 -18.88 -4.00
N GLU A 109 -8.10 -18.55 -3.59
CA GLU A 109 -9.32 -19.06 -4.24
C GLU A 109 -9.42 -18.59 -5.70
N TRP A 110 -9.01 -17.35 -5.99
CA TRP A 110 -8.96 -16.84 -7.35
C TRP A 110 -8.08 -17.70 -8.28
N ILE A 111 -6.98 -18.23 -7.77
CA ILE A 111 -6.08 -19.12 -8.52
C ILE A 111 -6.83 -20.36 -9.04
N LYS A 112 -7.72 -20.94 -8.23
CA LYS A 112 -8.55 -22.09 -8.66
C LYS A 112 -9.55 -21.69 -9.73
N THR A 113 -10.13 -20.51 -9.63
CA THR A 113 -11.04 -19.97 -10.65
C THR A 113 -10.35 -19.84 -12.00
N ARG A 114 -9.04 -19.51 -12.01
CA ARG A 114 -8.24 -19.31 -13.22
C ARG A 114 -7.60 -20.59 -13.77
N PHE A 115 -7.11 -21.48 -12.90
CA PHE A 115 -6.32 -22.65 -13.28
C PHE A 115 -7.02 -24.00 -13.01
N GLY A 116 -8.25 -24.00 -12.50
CA GLY A 116 -9.05 -25.21 -12.26
C GLY A 116 -8.59 -26.02 -11.05
N LYS A 117 -8.68 -27.35 -11.16
CA LYS A 117 -8.44 -28.29 -10.05
C LYS A 117 -7.19 -29.16 -10.20
N GLY A 118 -6.40 -29.00 -11.24
CA GLY A 118 -5.23 -29.81 -11.54
C GLY A 118 -4.07 -29.64 -10.54
N LYS A 119 -3.00 -30.42 -10.72
CA LYS A 119 -1.78 -30.38 -9.90
C LYS A 119 -1.17 -28.97 -9.88
N GLY A 120 -1.04 -28.32 -11.05
CA GLY A 120 -0.51 -26.98 -11.16
C GLY A 120 -1.36 -25.93 -10.44
N SER A 121 -2.69 -26.06 -10.46
CA SER A 121 -3.59 -25.21 -9.68
C SER A 121 -3.36 -25.36 -8.17
N THR A 122 -3.12 -26.57 -7.71
CA THR A 122 -2.81 -26.82 -6.28
C THR A 122 -1.46 -26.22 -5.90
N LEU A 123 -0.43 -26.36 -6.73
CA LEU A 123 0.88 -25.76 -6.51
C LEU A 123 0.80 -24.23 -6.48
N SER A 124 0.10 -23.64 -7.47
CA SER A 124 -0.11 -22.18 -7.52
C SER A 124 -0.90 -21.65 -6.34
N HIS A 125 -1.93 -22.35 -5.92
CA HIS A 125 -2.72 -22.01 -4.74
C HIS A 125 -1.81 -22.00 -3.48
N THR A 126 -0.96 -23.01 -3.34
CA THR A 126 -0.04 -23.11 -2.19
C THR A 126 0.99 -21.97 -2.19
N ILE A 127 1.62 -21.68 -3.34
CA ILE A 127 2.63 -20.60 -3.39
C ILE A 127 2.01 -19.22 -3.12
N VAL A 128 0.76 -18.98 -3.52
CA VAL A 128 0.04 -17.74 -3.20
C VAL A 128 -0.23 -17.62 -1.71
N ILE A 129 -0.61 -18.70 -1.04
CA ILE A 129 -0.80 -18.71 0.43
C ILE A 129 0.51 -18.42 1.12
N VAL A 130 1.59 -19.12 0.74
CA VAL A 130 2.93 -18.89 1.31
C VAL A 130 3.36 -17.43 1.12
N PHE A 131 3.22 -16.91 -0.09
CA PHE A 131 3.54 -15.52 -0.40
C PHE A 131 2.70 -14.53 0.43
N ALA A 132 1.39 -14.76 0.52
CA ALA A 132 0.49 -13.91 1.30
C ALA A 132 0.86 -13.90 2.79
N LEU A 133 1.16 -15.07 3.36
CA LEU A 133 1.55 -15.19 4.78
C LEU A 133 2.91 -14.54 5.04
N LEU A 134 3.91 -14.78 4.18
CA LEU A 134 5.21 -14.12 4.30
C LEU A 134 5.08 -12.59 4.20
N SER A 135 4.24 -12.10 3.28
CA SER A 135 3.96 -10.67 3.16
C SER A 135 3.33 -10.11 4.43
N VAL A 136 2.31 -10.80 4.97
CA VAL A 136 1.63 -10.38 6.20
C VAL A 136 2.61 -10.36 7.38
N LEU A 137 3.39 -11.43 7.58
CA LEU A 137 4.38 -11.49 8.66
C LEU A 137 5.41 -10.36 8.54
N GLY A 138 5.92 -10.12 7.34
CA GLY A 138 6.87 -9.03 7.08
C GLY A 138 6.30 -7.64 7.39
N PHE A 139 5.09 -7.33 6.88
CA PHE A 139 4.46 -6.03 7.15
C PHE A 139 4.06 -5.84 8.62
N LEU A 140 3.64 -6.89 9.31
CA LEU A 140 3.34 -6.80 10.75
C LEU A 140 4.60 -6.61 11.59
N SER A 141 5.71 -7.31 11.26
CA SER A 141 7.01 -7.12 11.93
C SER A 141 7.56 -5.72 11.70
N TYR A 142 7.48 -5.22 10.46
CA TYR A 142 7.83 -3.85 10.10
C TYR A 142 7.02 -2.82 10.91
N GLY A 143 5.69 -2.99 10.96
CA GLY A 143 4.81 -2.13 11.73
C GLY A 143 5.08 -2.18 13.24
N PHE A 144 5.35 -3.37 13.79
CA PHE A 144 5.68 -3.57 15.19
C PHE A 144 6.93 -2.78 15.62
N ILE A 145 8.03 -2.91 14.88
CA ILE A 145 9.27 -2.17 15.17
C ILE A 145 9.10 -0.67 14.92
N GLY A 146 8.42 -0.32 13.81
CA GLY A 146 8.22 1.08 13.43
C GLY A 146 7.46 1.87 14.48
N ILE A 147 6.33 1.34 14.97
CA ILE A 147 5.54 2.01 16.01
C ILE A 147 6.29 2.07 17.34
N GLY A 148 7.06 1.04 17.67
CA GLY A 148 7.86 1.00 18.89
C GLY A 148 8.90 2.13 18.93
N LYS A 149 9.73 2.22 17.89
CA LYS A 149 10.75 3.28 17.77
C LYS A 149 10.13 4.68 17.68
N PHE A 150 8.99 4.82 17.02
CA PHE A 150 8.30 6.11 16.93
C PHE A 150 7.78 6.55 18.29
N MET A 151 7.09 5.68 19.03
CA MET A 151 6.47 6.05 20.30
C MET A 151 7.49 6.29 21.43
N GLU A 152 8.64 5.63 21.41
CA GLU A 152 9.74 5.87 22.35
C GLU A 152 10.21 7.33 22.33
N ILE A 153 10.19 7.99 21.17
CA ILE A 153 10.60 9.41 21.04
C ILE A 153 9.63 10.33 21.78
N PHE A 154 8.34 10.01 21.80
CA PHE A 154 7.29 10.87 22.37
C PHE A 154 6.91 10.53 23.80
N ILE A 155 7.03 9.25 24.17
CA ILE A 155 6.74 8.77 25.53
C ILE A 155 8.06 8.29 26.13
N PRO A 156 8.77 9.11 26.91
CA PRO A 156 10.04 8.72 27.51
C PRO A 156 9.88 7.48 28.42
N TRP A 157 10.86 6.60 28.38
CA TRP A 157 10.83 5.33 29.11
C TRP A 157 10.65 5.52 30.62
N GLU A 158 11.16 6.61 31.17
CA GLU A 158 11.05 6.97 32.58
C GLU A 158 9.59 7.13 33.04
N VAL A 159 8.68 7.44 32.12
CA VAL A 159 7.23 7.55 32.41
C VAL A 159 6.57 6.18 32.45
N VAL A 160 7.03 5.24 31.65
CA VAL A 160 6.45 3.90 31.49
C VAL A 160 7.09 2.87 32.42
N SER A 161 8.39 2.98 32.66
CA SER A 161 9.17 2.03 33.47
C SER A 161 8.60 1.75 34.88
N PRO A 162 7.98 2.71 35.61
CA PRO A 162 7.41 2.41 36.92
C PRO A 162 6.22 1.43 36.89
N PHE A 163 5.59 1.27 35.74
CA PHE A 163 4.47 0.34 35.54
C PHE A 163 4.90 -1.05 35.06
N ILE A 164 6.19 -1.23 34.75
CA ILE A 164 6.74 -2.50 34.27
C ILE A 164 7.47 -3.19 35.42
N PRO A 165 7.07 -4.42 35.84
CA PRO A 165 7.58 -5.07 37.04
C PRO A 165 8.97 -5.71 36.88
N PHE A 166 9.62 -5.54 35.71
CA PHE A 166 10.94 -6.09 35.40
C PHE A 166 11.81 -5.05 34.68
N ASN A 167 13.13 -5.20 34.81
CA ASN A 167 14.08 -4.31 34.12
C ASN A 167 14.16 -4.67 32.65
N VAL A 168 13.92 -3.69 31.76
CA VAL A 168 14.00 -3.82 30.31
C VAL A 168 15.30 -3.16 29.82
N PRO A 169 16.22 -3.92 29.17
CA PRO A 169 17.38 -3.32 28.52
C PRO A 169 16.96 -2.27 27.49
N ALA A 170 17.75 -1.20 27.33
CA ALA A 170 17.42 -0.07 26.47
C ALA A 170 17.10 -0.48 25.01
N GLU A 171 17.78 -1.49 24.49
CA GLU A 171 17.56 -2.04 23.15
C GLU A 171 16.16 -2.64 22.94
N TYR A 172 15.47 -3.06 24.02
CA TYR A 172 14.13 -3.65 23.97
C TYR A 172 13.00 -2.68 24.37
N VAL A 173 13.32 -1.46 24.75
CA VAL A 173 12.32 -0.44 25.09
C VAL A 173 11.32 -0.20 23.92
N PRO A 174 11.77 -0.01 22.66
CA PRO A 174 10.84 0.12 21.52
C PRO A 174 9.90 -1.07 21.38
N HIS A 175 10.37 -2.28 21.71
CA HIS A 175 9.56 -3.49 21.60
C HIS A 175 8.39 -3.53 22.59
N VAL A 176 8.57 -2.97 23.80
CA VAL A 176 7.49 -2.82 24.80
C VAL A 176 6.37 -1.94 24.26
N TYR A 177 6.70 -0.79 23.67
CA TYR A 177 5.72 0.07 23.00
C TYR A 177 5.05 -0.64 21.83
N GLY A 178 5.85 -1.34 21.01
CA GLY A 178 5.35 -2.15 19.90
C GLY A 178 4.31 -3.18 20.36
N ILE A 179 4.58 -3.95 21.41
CA ILE A 179 3.64 -4.94 21.99
C ILE A 179 2.33 -4.26 22.43
N PHE A 180 2.43 -3.13 23.12
CA PHE A 180 1.26 -2.40 23.61
C PHE A 180 0.32 -1.97 22.47
N PHE A 181 0.84 -1.26 21.47
CA PHE A 181 0.02 -0.72 20.39
C PHE A 181 -0.48 -1.80 19.43
N THR A 182 0.32 -2.82 19.14
CA THR A 182 -0.11 -3.95 18.28
C THR A 182 -1.16 -4.80 18.97
N THR A 183 -1.12 -4.94 20.30
CA THR A 183 -2.15 -5.65 21.08
C THR A 183 -3.49 -4.93 20.99
N ILE A 184 -3.51 -3.60 21.14
CA ILE A 184 -4.75 -2.80 21.00
C ILE A 184 -5.30 -2.95 19.58
N ALA A 185 -4.46 -2.81 18.56
CA ALA A 185 -4.87 -2.94 17.16
C ALA A 185 -5.47 -4.33 16.88
N THR A 186 -4.83 -5.39 17.35
CA THR A 186 -5.29 -6.78 17.18
C THR A 186 -6.65 -6.99 17.83
N PHE A 187 -6.85 -6.45 19.02
CA PHE A 187 -8.08 -6.65 19.79
C PHE A 187 -9.33 -6.12 19.06
N TYR A 188 -9.33 -4.90 18.58
CA TYR A 188 -10.53 -4.36 17.92
C TYR A 188 -10.81 -5.00 16.55
N VAL A 189 -9.75 -5.35 15.81
CA VAL A 189 -9.88 -6.00 14.50
C VAL A 189 -10.44 -7.41 14.65
N MET A 190 -9.91 -8.18 15.59
CA MET A 190 -10.35 -9.53 15.85
C MET A 190 -11.86 -9.62 16.11
N LEU A 191 -12.44 -8.65 16.85
CA LEU A 191 -13.87 -8.67 17.19
C LEU A 191 -14.78 -8.21 16.05
N GLY A 192 -14.41 -7.18 15.30
CA GLY A 192 -15.27 -6.54 14.33
C GLY A 192 -14.97 -6.85 12.87
N GLY A 193 -13.87 -7.54 12.55
CA GLY A 193 -13.48 -7.89 11.18
C GLY A 193 -13.44 -6.68 10.23
N MET A 194 -13.76 -6.90 8.95
CA MET A 194 -13.74 -5.86 7.91
C MET A 194 -14.62 -4.64 8.23
N LEU A 195 -15.77 -4.84 8.85
CA LEU A 195 -16.67 -3.72 9.21
C LEU A 195 -16.02 -2.79 10.23
N SER A 196 -15.35 -3.35 11.23
CA SER A 196 -14.60 -2.59 12.22
C SER A 196 -13.48 -1.78 11.57
N ILE A 197 -12.70 -2.43 10.70
CA ILE A 197 -11.60 -1.79 9.97
C ILE A 197 -12.12 -0.57 9.19
N VAL A 198 -13.15 -0.74 8.37
CA VAL A 198 -13.67 0.33 7.51
C VAL A 198 -14.18 1.52 8.33
N TRP A 199 -14.90 1.28 9.43
CA TRP A 199 -15.40 2.38 10.28
C TRP A 199 -14.27 3.08 11.05
N THR A 200 -13.31 2.33 11.60
CA THR A 200 -12.15 2.93 12.26
C THR A 200 -11.30 3.72 11.27
N ASP A 201 -11.06 3.18 10.07
CA ASP A 201 -10.26 3.81 9.02
C ASP A 201 -10.85 5.17 8.59
N VAL A 202 -12.19 5.28 8.50
CA VAL A 202 -12.85 6.56 8.17
C VAL A 202 -12.56 7.61 9.24
N VAL A 203 -12.71 7.26 10.52
CA VAL A 203 -12.41 8.18 11.63
C VAL A 203 -10.92 8.54 11.65
N GLN A 204 -10.06 7.55 11.51
CA GLN A 204 -8.61 7.69 11.48
C GLN A 204 -8.15 8.61 10.35
N PHE A 205 -8.69 8.42 9.16
CA PHE A 205 -8.37 9.26 8.00
C PHE A 205 -8.77 10.72 8.20
N LEU A 206 -9.93 10.98 8.81
CA LEU A 206 -10.37 12.34 9.15
C LEU A 206 -9.42 13.00 10.15
N ILE A 207 -9.00 12.29 11.19
CA ILE A 207 -8.03 12.80 12.18
C ILE A 207 -6.69 13.14 11.48
N MET A 208 -6.17 12.24 10.64
CA MET A 208 -4.93 12.47 9.89
C MET A 208 -5.03 13.68 8.95
N THR A 209 -6.18 13.84 8.27
CA THR A 209 -6.40 14.98 7.37
C THR A 209 -6.40 16.30 8.11
N VAL A 210 -7.09 16.37 9.24
CA VAL A 210 -7.11 17.58 10.09
C VAL A 210 -5.71 17.87 10.62
N ALA A 211 -5.01 16.87 11.13
CA ALA A 211 -3.63 17.03 11.61
C ALA A 211 -2.69 17.52 10.49
N GLY A 212 -2.81 16.97 9.28
CA GLY A 212 -2.04 17.39 8.11
C GLY A 212 -2.29 18.86 7.73
N ILE A 213 -3.55 19.31 7.74
CA ILE A 213 -3.91 20.72 7.46
C ILE A 213 -3.30 21.64 8.51
N VAL A 214 -3.37 21.26 9.79
CA VAL A 214 -2.78 22.05 10.89
C VAL A 214 -1.27 22.24 10.69
N ILE A 215 -0.55 21.17 10.35
CA ILE A 215 0.90 21.24 10.09
C ILE A 215 1.22 22.16 8.92
N VAL A 216 0.44 22.10 7.84
CA VAL A 216 0.61 23.02 6.70
C VAL A 216 0.44 24.48 7.15
N VAL A 217 -0.61 24.77 7.91
CA VAL A 217 -0.88 26.14 8.39
C VAL A 217 0.29 26.63 9.25
N ILE A 218 0.78 25.83 10.19
CA ILE A 218 1.94 26.17 11.02
C ILE A 218 3.18 26.42 10.14
N GLY A 219 3.50 25.49 9.22
CA GLY A 219 4.65 25.62 8.33
C GLY A 219 4.58 26.88 7.46
N MET A 220 3.40 27.16 6.88
CA MET A 220 3.19 28.35 6.04
C MET A 220 3.21 29.68 6.84
N GLN A 221 2.89 29.66 8.13
CA GLN A 221 3.01 30.84 9.00
C GLN A 221 4.47 31.11 9.42
N MET A 222 5.25 30.05 9.65
CA MET A 222 6.64 30.18 10.07
C MET A 222 7.60 30.46 8.91
N VAL A 223 7.29 30.01 7.70
CA VAL A 223 8.17 30.08 6.54
C VAL A 223 7.58 30.97 5.45
N ALA A 224 8.22 32.12 5.23
CA ALA A 224 7.90 32.99 4.11
C ALA A 224 8.49 32.44 2.78
N PRO A 225 7.92 32.74 1.60
CA PRO A 225 8.49 32.30 0.31
C PRO A 225 9.95 32.71 0.11
N ASP A 226 10.33 33.94 0.48
CA ASP A 226 11.71 34.43 0.38
C ASP A 226 12.68 33.62 1.24
N MET A 227 12.21 33.11 2.38
CA MET A 227 12.99 32.21 3.22
C MET A 227 13.31 30.90 2.50
N ILE A 228 12.33 30.31 1.79
CA ILE A 228 12.53 29.09 0.99
C ILE A 228 13.63 29.34 -0.03
N HIS A 229 13.45 30.33 -0.92
CA HIS A 229 14.39 30.62 -2.01
C HIS A 229 15.79 31.00 -1.53
N SER A 230 15.92 31.61 -0.35
CA SER A 230 17.24 31.94 0.23
C SER A 230 17.97 30.75 0.82
N PHE A 231 17.27 29.68 1.20
CA PHE A 231 17.86 28.52 1.87
C PHE A 231 17.99 27.31 0.96
N VAL A 232 16.97 26.96 0.17
CA VAL A 232 17.01 25.76 -0.68
C VAL A 232 17.95 25.94 -1.88
N PRO A 233 18.59 24.89 -2.36
CA PRO A 233 19.39 24.93 -3.57
C PRO A 233 18.57 25.22 -4.82
N ALA A 234 19.23 25.69 -5.87
CA ALA A 234 18.61 25.94 -7.16
C ALA A 234 17.93 24.67 -7.72
N GLY A 235 16.71 24.82 -8.24
CA GLY A 235 15.92 23.71 -8.81
C GLY A 235 15.23 22.81 -7.78
N TRP A 236 15.24 23.18 -6.49
CA TRP A 236 14.48 22.46 -5.45
C TRP A 236 12.97 22.56 -5.66
N ASP A 237 12.47 23.67 -6.13
CA ASP A 237 11.06 23.98 -6.43
C ASP A 237 10.62 23.54 -7.84
N SER A 238 11.50 22.89 -8.60
CA SER A 238 11.22 22.36 -9.94
C SER A 238 11.07 20.84 -9.92
N PRO A 239 10.01 20.28 -10.52
CA PRO A 239 9.87 18.83 -10.68
C PRO A 239 10.78 18.27 -11.77
N PHE A 240 11.36 19.13 -12.62
CA PHE A 240 12.21 18.70 -13.73
C PHE A 240 13.66 18.51 -13.27
N PHE A 241 14.35 17.52 -13.84
CA PHE A 241 15.76 17.22 -13.57
C PHE A 241 16.48 16.73 -14.83
N GLY A 242 17.82 16.78 -14.82
CA GLY A 242 18.67 16.34 -15.91
C GLY A 242 18.89 14.83 -15.92
N TRP A 243 20.14 14.38 -16.11
CA TRP A 243 20.48 12.94 -16.06
C TRP A 243 20.32 12.35 -14.66
N THR A 244 20.65 13.12 -13.63
CA THR A 244 20.55 12.78 -12.19
C THR A 244 19.62 13.74 -11.47
N LEU A 245 19.12 13.35 -10.28
CA LEU A 245 18.38 14.26 -9.42
C LEU A 245 19.34 15.22 -8.72
N ASP A 246 19.93 16.14 -9.48
CA ASP A 246 20.94 17.06 -8.96
C ASP A 246 20.30 18.14 -8.10
N ILE A 247 20.53 18.06 -6.82
CA ILE A 247 20.29 19.11 -5.82
C ILE A 247 21.55 19.24 -5.00
N ASP A 248 22.27 20.35 -5.18
CA ASP A 248 23.55 20.59 -4.52
C ASP A 248 23.36 21.29 -3.17
N TRP A 249 23.48 20.52 -2.09
CA TRP A 249 23.47 21.02 -0.73
C TRP A 249 24.88 21.31 -0.18
N SER A 250 25.97 21.12 -0.94
CA SER A 250 27.34 21.17 -0.45
C SER A 250 27.70 22.52 0.22
N SER A 251 27.15 23.62 -0.28
CA SER A 251 27.35 24.95 0.32
C SER A 251 26.65 25.16 1.66
N ARG A 252 25.78 24.23 2.10
CA ARG A 252 24.91 24.40 3.27
C ARG A 252 24.88 23.18 4.20
N MET A 253 24.89 21.96 3.64
CA MET A 253 24.67 20.73 4.40
C MET A 253 25.50 19.57 3.82
N ASN A 254 26.78 19.48 4.22
CA ASN A 254 27.68 18.42 3.73
C ASN A 254 27.16 17.01 4.03
N LEU A 255 26.62 16.76 5.23
CA LEU A 255 26.06 15.46 5.61
C LEU A 255 24.90 15.03 4.72
N LEU A 256 24.04 15.97 4.31
CA LEU A 256 22.94 15.67 3.39
C LEU A 256 23.47 15.35 1.99
N THR A 257 24.48 16.09 1.54
CA THR A 257 25.15 15.83 0.26
C THR A 257 25.79 14.44 0.23
N GLU A 258 26.51 14.04 1.28
CA GLU A 258 27.10 12.70 1.40
C GLU A 258 26.03 11.60 1.39
N ARG A 259 24.92 11.79 2.08
CA ARG A 259 23.80 10.85 2.07
C ARG A 259 23.19 10.72 0.67
N MET A 260 22.88 11.85 0.02
CA MET A 260 22.30 11.87 -1.32
C MET A 260 23.23 11.25 -2.38
N ALA A 261 24.54 11.35 -2.22
CA ALA A 261 25.52 10.72 -3.10
C ALA A 261 25.42 9.18 -3.10
N ASN A 262 24.93 8.59 -2.00
CA ASN A 262 24.68 7.15 -1.88
C ASN A 262 23.29 6.73 -2.41
N GLU A 263 22.45 7.67 -2.83
CA GLU A 263 21.13 7.42 -3.40
C GLU A 263 21.16 7.61 -4.92
N PRO A 264 21.31 6.54 -5.73
CA PRO A 264 21.61 6.65 -7.16
C PRO A 264 20.36 6.97 -8.00
N TYR A 265 19.67 8.06 -7.72
CA TYR A 265 18.53 8.52 -8.51
C TYR A 265 18.99 9.18 -9.82
N SER A 266 18.59 8.58 -10.94
CA SER A 266 18.89 9.04 -12.30
C SER A 266 17.68 8.81 -13.21
N LEU A 267 17.72 9.33 -14.43
CA LEU A 267 16.69 9.06 -15.44
C LEU A 267 16.46 7.55 -15.62
N ILE A 268 17.54 6.75 -15.67
CA ILE A 268 17.43 5.29 -15.81
C ILE A 268 16.76 4.69 -14.57
N SER A 269 17.22 5.03 -13.37
CA SER A 269 16.64 4.47 -12.15
C SER A 269 15.18 4.88 -11.97
N ILE A 270 14.82 6.11 -12.26
CA ILE A 270 13.45 6.61 -12.11
C ILE A 270 12.52 6.10 -13.21
N PHE A 271 12.84 6.33 -14.48
CA PHE A 271 11.89 6.01 -15.55
C PHE A 271 11.94 4.56 -16.00
N VAL A 272 13.10 3.91 -16.00
CA VAL A 272 13.20 2.50 -16.40
C VAL A 272 12.94 1.57 -15.21
N MET A 273 13.70 1.70 -14.12
CA MET A 273 13.62 0.77 -13.00
C MET A 273 12.34 1.00 -12.17
N MET A 274 12.06 2.24 -11.77
CA MET A 274 10.93 2.53 -10.88
C MET A 274 9.61 2.68 -11.65
N ALA A 275 9.54 3.51 -12.69
CA ALA A 275 8.29 3.75 -13.39
C ALA A 275 7.88 2.58 -14.29
N LEU A 276 8.76 2.12 -15.18
CA LEU A 276 8.41 1.06 -16.13
C LEU A 276 8.36 -0.32 -15.47
N LEU A 277 9.47 -0.79 -14.92
CA LEU A 277 9.56 -2.16 -14.41
C LEU A 277 8.73 -2.33 -13.13
N LYS A 278 8.93 -1.49 -12.16
CA LYS A 278 8.23 -1.61 -10.87
C LYS A 278 6.86 -0.92 -10.87
N GLY A 279 6.74 0.28 -11.43
CA GLY A 279 5.48 1.02 -11.46
C GLY A 279 4.45 0.38 -12.38
N ILE A 280 4.73 0.29 -13.68
CA ILE A 280 3.77 -0.19 -14.69
C ILE A 280 3.59 -1.70 -14.61
N PHE A 281 4.66 -2.50 -14.73
CA PHE A 281 4.52 -3.97 -14.72
C PHE A 281 3.98 -4.49 -13.41
N MET A 282 4.41 -3.95 -12.26
CA MET A 282 3.83 -4.33 -10.97
C MET A 282 2.35 -3.96 -10.87
N SER A 283 1.95 -2.80 -11.39
CA SER A 283 0.54 -2.40 -11.41
C SER A 283 -0.31 -3.28 -12.33
N MET A 284 0.23 -3.75 -13.46
CA MET A 284 -0.42 -4.73 -14.34
C MET A 284 -0.61 -6.11 -13.68
N ALA A 285 0.19 -6.44 -12.67
CA ALA A 285 0.06 -7.68 -11.91
C ALA A 285 -1.25 -7.74 -11.10
N GLY A 286 -1.85 -6.60 -10.83
CA GLY A 286 -3.03 -6.46 -9.98
C GLY A 286 -2.66 -6.32 -8.50
N PRO A 287 -3.66 -6.29 -7.60
CA PRO A 287 -3.41 -6.13 -6.19
C PRO A 287 -2.69 -7.36 -5.62
N ALA A 288 -1.77 -7.10 -4.69
CA ALA A 288 -1.16 -8.18 -3.92
C ALA A 288 -2.24 -8.93 -3.11
N PRO A 289 -2.02 -10.22 -2.79
CA PRO A 289 -2.94 -11.02 -2.00
C PRO A 289 -2.91 -10.61 -0.51
N ASN A 290 -3.27 -9.36 -0.22
CA ASN A 290 -3.32 -8.72 1.09
C ASN A 290 -4.64 -7.96 1.27
N TYR A 291 -4.66 -6.97 2.16
CA TYR A 291 -5.83 -6.14 2.45
C TYR A 291 -6.38 -5.36 1.23
N ASP A 292 -5.54 -4.98 0.29
CA ASP A 292 -5.93 -4.24 -0.92
C ASP A 292 -6.91 -5.08 -1.77
N MET A 293 -6.56 -6.36 -2.01
CA MET A 293 -7.43 -7.31 -2.69
C MET A 293 -8.74 -7.54 -1.93
N GLN A 294 -8.70 -7.65 -0.60
CA GLN A 294 -9.89 -7.85 0.22
C GLN A 294 -10.85 -6.66 0.11
N LYS A 295 -10.35 -5.42 0.12
CA LYS A 295 -11.19 -4.22 -0.02
C LYS A 295 -11.87 -4.15 -1.39
N ILE A 296 -11.18 -4.53 -2.47
CA ILE A 296 -11.77 -4.62 -3.81
C ILE A 296 -12.89 -5.67 -3.84
N LEU A 297 -12.65 -6.85 -3.27
CA LEU A 297 -13.65 -7.93 -3.22
C LEU A 297 -14.86 -7.59 -2.32
N SER A 298 -14.70 -6.66 -1.38
CA SER A 298 -15.75 -6.17 -0.49
C SER A 298 -16.74 -5.20 -1.16
N CYS A 299 -16.41 -4.66 -2.33
CA CYS A 299 -17.28 -3.73 -3.07
C CYS A 299 -18.57 -4.41 -3.53
N LYS A 300 -19.67 -3.64 -3.61
CA LYS A 300 -20.99 -4.13 -4.04
C LYS A 300 -20.98 -4.66 -5.47
N SER A 301 -20.30 -3.98 -6.37
CA SER A 301 -20.27 -4.31 -7.80
C SER A 301 -18.89 -4.08 -8.42
N PRO A 302 -18.63 -4.62 -9.63
CA PRO A 302 -17.39 -4.35 -10.37
C PRO A 302 -17.15 -2.86 -10.65
N LYS A 303 -18.20 -2.10 -10.98
CA LYS A 303 -18.11 -0.65 -11.15
C LYS A 303 -17.71 0.05 -9.84
N GLU A 304 -18.31 -0.33 -8.72
CA GLU A 304 -17.95 0.24 -7.42
C GLU A 304 -16.49 -0.08 -7.04
N ALA A 305 -15.99 -1.26 -7.39
CA ALA A 305 -14.58 -1.60 -7.20
C ALA A 305 -13.62 -0.69 -7.98
N ALA A 306 -13.96 -0.37 -9.23
CA ALA A 306 -13.20 0.57 -10.05
C ALA A 306 -13.27 2.00 -9.47
N MET A 307 -14.46 2.45 -9.05
CA MET A 307 -14.65 3.77 -8.43
C MET A 307 -13.91 3.88 -7.09
N MET A 308 -13.92 2.82 -6.28
CA MET A 308 -13.14 2.75 -5.05
C MET A 308 -11.66 3.01 -5.32
N SER A 309 -11.07 2.28 -6.27
CA SER A 309 -9.65 2.41 -6.61
C SER A 309 -9.30 3.82 -7.10
N GLY A 310 -10.15 4.41 -7.95
CA GLY A 310 -9.97 5.80 -8.39
C GLY A 310 -10.09 6.82 -7.25
N SER A 311 -11.01 6.62 -6.32
CA SER A 311 -11.20 7.52 -5.17
C SER A 311 -10.01 7.52 -4.21
N VAL A 312 -9.28 6.41 -4.09
CA VAL A 312 -8.06 6.33 -3.26
C VAL A 312 -7.03 7.38 -3.64
N SER A 313 -6.78 7.57 -4.94
CA SER A 313 -5.80 8.57 -5.40
C SER A 313 -6.17 10.00 -4.96
N VAL A 314 -7.45 10.37 -5.08
CA VAL A 314 -7.92 11.71 -4.66
C VAL A 314 -7.82 11.89 -3.16
N VAL A 315 -8.34 10.90 -2.42
CA VAL A 315 -8.44 10.96 -0.97
C VAL A 315 -7.06 10.92 -0.30
N LEU A 316 -6.15 10.09 -0.80
CA LEU A 316 -4.83 9.90 -0.20
C LEU A 316 -3.85 11.03 -0.52
N LEU A 317 -3.72 11.39 -1.80
CA LEU A 317 -2.58 12.19 -2.25
C LEU A 317 -2.65 13.64 -1.77
N ILE A 318 -3.81 14.26 -1.79
CA ILE A 318 -3.94 15.67 -1.40
C ILE A 318 -3.60 15.88 0.08
N PRO A 319 -4.24 15.22 1.07
CA PRO A 319 -3.92 15.43 2.48
C PRO A 319 -2.51 14.98 2.85
N ARG A 320 -2.04 13.87 2.24
CA ARG A 320 -0.71 13.34 2.52
C ARG A 320 0.40 14.29 2.09
N TYR A 321 0.33 14.81 0.85
CA TYR A 321 1.35 15.73 0.34
C TYR A 321 1.24 17.13 0.95
N LEU A 322 0.05 17.57 1.37
CA LEU A 322 -0.07 18.76 2.21
C LEU A 322 0.75 18.58 3.50
N MET A 323 0.54 17.51 4.23
CA MET A 323 1.26 17.24 5.49
C MET A 323 2.78 17.11 5.26
N ILE A 324 3.20 16.36 4.24
CA ILE A 324 4.61 16.16 3.91
C ILE A 324 5.30 17.51 3.62
N MET A 325 4.68 18.33 2.79
CA MET A 325 5.23 19.65 2.46
C MET A 325 5.19 20.62 3.64
N GLY A 326 4.18 20.54 4.50
CA GLY A 326 4.16 21.30 5.75
C GLY A 326 5.35 20.97 6.65
N PHE A 327 5.68 19.69 6.80
CA PHE A 327 6.90 19.27 7.52
C PHE A 327 8.19 19.65 6.79
N ALA A 328 8.21 19.61 5.46
CA ALA A 328 9.39 20.07 4.71
C ALA A 328 9.66 21.58 4.93
N LEU A 329 8.62 22.42 5.01
CA LEU A 329 8.76 23.83 5.41
C LEU A 329 9.32 23.97 6.83
N LEU A 330 8.77 23.22 7.79
CA LEU A 330 9.28 23.24 9.16
C LEU A 330 10.75 22.78 9.25
N ALA A 331 11.15 21.81 8.40
CA ALA A 331 12.55 21.41 8.28
C ALA A 331 13.43 22.55 7.76
N ILE A 332 12.98 23.29 6.74
CA ILE A 332 13.69 24.48 6.24
C ILE A 332 13.89 25.50 7.38
N TYR A 333 12.85 25.78 8.15
CA TYR A 333 12.94 26.68 9.31
C TYR A 333 13.94 26.17 10.35
N PHE A 334 13.84 24.90 10.72
CA PHE A 334 14.71 24.26 11.70
C PHE A 334 16.19 24.35 11.32
N PHE A 335 16.53 24.03 10.08
CA PHE A 335 17.92 24.05 9.62
C PHE A 335 18.45 25.46 9.37
N LYS A 336 17.60 26.39 8.98
CA LYS A 336 18.03 27.77 8.69
C LYS A 336 18.14 28.64 9.93
N GLU A 337 17.11 28.67 10.77
CA GLU A 337 16.97 29.67 11.82
C GLU A 337 17.26 29.11 13.23
N ASP A 338 17.10 27.81 13.43
CA ASP A 338 17.02 27.23 14.79
C ASP A 338 18.20 26.32 15.15
N GLY A 339 19.30 26.42 14.41
CA GLY A 339 20.54 25.69 14.70
C GLY A 339 20.45 24.18 14.49
N GLY A 340 19.50 23.73 13.69
CA GLY A 340 19.26 22.31 13.41
C GLY A 340 20.48 21.57 12.89
N MET A 341 21.33 22.23 12.10
CA MET A 341 22.60 21.68 11.61
C MET A 341 23.51 21.23 12.75
N THR A 342 23.80 22.13 13.69
CA THR A 342 24.67 21.84 14.85
C THR A 342 24.10 20.72 15.71
N GLN A 343 22.75 20.67 15.87
CA GLN A 343 22.09 19.62 16.64
C GLN A 343 22.20 18.25 15.96
N MET A 344 22.02 18.17 14.65
CA MET A 344 22.12 16.90 13.92
C MET A 344 23.58 16.39 13.83
N GLU A 345 24.54 17.26 13.63
CA GLU A 345 25.96 16.89 13.64
C GLU A 345 26.40 16.33 14.98
N VAL A 346 26.01 16.99 16.09
CA VAL A 346 26.36 16.57 17.46
C VAL A 346 25.70 15.24 17.84
N THR A 347 24.42 15.04 17.44
CA THR A 347 23.68 13.83 17.81
C THR A 347 23.82 12.70 16.82
N ARG A 348 24.48 12.90 15.66
CA ARG A 348 24.51 11.97 14.52
C ARG A 348 23.13 11.44 14.14
N THR A 349 22.12 12.29 14.24
CA THR A 349 20.73 11.94 14.01
C THR A 349 20.50 11.67 12.53
N ASP A 350 19.79 10.61 12.21
CA ASP A 350 19.44 10.29 10.82
C ASP A 350 18.39 11.28 10.30
N PHE A 351 18.54 11.75 9.05
CA PHE A 351 17.59 12.62 8.37
C PHE A 351 16.16 12.00 8.30
N GLU A 352 16.02 10.69 8.36
CA GLU A 352 14.71 10.04 8.45
C GLU A 352 13.95 10.39 9.73
N THR A 353 14.64 10.80 10.79
CA THR A 353 14.03 11.20 12.06
C THR A 353 13.67 12.69 12.14
N ILE A 354 13.83 13.45 11.06
CA ILE A 354 13.44 14.87 11.01
C ILE A 354 12.00 15.08 11.51
N LEU A 355 11.05 14.28 11.02
CA LEU A 355 9.62 14.42 11.35
C LEU A 355 9.34 14.40 12.86
N PRO A 356 9.80 13.42 13.65
CA PRO A 356 9.62 13.44 15.10
C PRO A 356 10.23 14.69 15.77
N HIS A 357 11.42 15.11 15.35
CA HIS A 357 12.07 16.32 15.90
C HIS A 357 11.25 17.59 15.64
N LEU A 358 10.69 17.74 14.44
CA LEU A 358 9.84 18.88 14.10
C LEU A 358 8.56 18.91 14.93
N ILE A 359 7.94 17.75 15.15
CA ILE A 359 6.74 17.63 16.00
C ILE A 359 7.05 18.11 17.40
N THR A 360 8.14 17.63 18.01
CA THR A 360 8.50 17.98 19.39
C THR A 360 8.83 19.45 19.57
N ARG A 361 9.29 20.13 18.52
CA ARG A 361 9.79 21.50 18.61
C ARG A 361 8.76 22.56 18.23
N TYR A 362 7.95 22.31 17.20
CA TYR A 362 7.10 23.34 16.59
C TYR A 362 5.59 23.11 16.76
N VAL A 363 5.18 21.92 17.18
CA VAL A 363 3.76 21.64 17.33
C VAL A 363 3.30 21.96 18.76
N PRO A 364 2.34 22.91 18.94
CA PRO A 364 1.82 23.23 20.25
C PRO A 364 1.12 22.05 20.92
N SER A 365 1.11 22.04 22.27
CA SER A 365 0.34 21.04 23.03
C SER A 365 -1.16 21.08 22.66
N GLY A 366 -1.83 19.94 22.72
CA GLY A 366 -3.16 19.71 22.18
C GLY A 366 -3.14 19.39 20.69
N LEU A 367 -2.47 20.16 19.86
CA LEU A 367 -2.24 19.84 18.46
C LEU A 367 -1.22 18.71 18.28
N ALA A 368 -0.21 18.64 19.14
CA ALA A 368 0.74 17.52 19.19
C ALA A 368 0.00 16.21 19.50
N GLY A 369 -0.90 16.20 20.46
CA GLY A 369 -1.74 15.04 20.77
C GLY A 369 -2.63 14.63 19.61
N LEU A 370 -3.24 15.57 18.89
CA LEU A 370 -4.05 15.29 17.69
C LEU A 370 -3.21 14.70 16.56
N LEU A 371 -2.03 15.27 16.30
CA LEU A 371 -1.12 14.79 15.26
C LEU A 371 -0.59 13.40 15.58
N LEU A 372 -0.19 13.16 16.83
CA LEU A 372 0.26 11.85 17.28
C LEU A 372 -0.85 10.81 17.23
N ALA A 373 -2.08 11.17 17.62
CA ALA A 373 -3.25 10.32 17.43
C ALA A 373 -3.48 10.02 15.94
N GLY A 374 -3.30 10.99 15.04
CA GLY A 374 -3.39 10.81 13.60
C GLY A 374 -2.31 9.87 13.04
N LEU A 375 -1.06 10.04 13.45
CA LEU A 375 0.04 9.15 13.03
C LEU A 375 -0.11 7.73 13.61
N LEU A 376 -0.55 7.62 14.87
CA LEU A 376 -0.90 6.34 15.48
C LEU A 376 -2.08 5.69 14.75
N ALA A 377 -3.05 6.48 14.33
CA ALA A 377 -4.16 6.03 13.50
C ALA A 377 -3.68 5.47 12.16
N ALA A 378 -2.72 6.11 11.52
CA ALA A 378 -2.10 5.62 10.29
C ALA A 378 -1.47 4.23 10.48
N PHE A 379 -0.69 4.06 11.54
CA PHE A 379 -0.14 2.75 11.90
C PHE A 379 -1.25 1.72 12.15
N MET A 380 -2.22 2.05 13.00
CA MET A 380 -3.28 1.12 13.40
C MET A 380 -4.15 0.68 12.20
N SER A 381 -4.42 1.56 11.25
CA SER A 381 -5.17 1.25 10.02
C SER A 381 -4.44 0.21 9.15
N THR A 382 -3.15 0.45 8.87
CA THR A 382 -2.32 -0.46 8.07
C THR A 382 -2.15 -1.81 8.77
N PHE A 383 -1.83 -1.79 10.06
CA PHE A 383 -1.64 -2.98 10.87
C PHE A 383 -2.92 -3.81 10.96
N ALA A 384 -4.05 -3.18 11.26
CA ALA A 384 -5.36 -3.79 11.36
C ALA A 384 -5.81 -4.47 10.07
N SER A 385 -5.66 -3.78 8.95
CA SER A 385 -5.98 -4.32 7.63
C SER A 385 -5.12 -5.53 7.30
N THR A 386 -3.83 -5.50 7.65
CA THR A 386 -2.88 -6.60 7.43
C THR A 386 -3.20 -7.81 8.32
N VAL A 387 -3.50 -7.59 9.60
CA VAL A 387 -3.93 -8.67 10.53
C VAL A 387 -5.18 -9.38 10.02
N ASN A 388 -6.14 -8.66 9.45
CA ASN A 388 -7.38 -9.28 8.94
C ASN A 388 -7.15 -10.16 7.70
N ALA A 389 -6.08 -9.95 6.95
CA ALA A 389 -5.80 -10.72 5.74
C ALA A 389 -5.35 -12.16 6.04
N ALA A 390 -4.49 -12.38 7.04
CA ALA A 390 -3.92 -13.69 7.34
C ALA A 390 -4.97 -14.76 7.69
N PRO A 391 -5.94 -14.52 8.59
CA PRO A 391 -6.97 -15.50 8.90
C PRO A 391 -7.81 -15.89 7.70
N ALA A 392 -8.05 -14.98 6.73
CA ALA A 392 -8.78 -15.31 5.52
C ALA A 392 -8.08 -16.43 4.74
N TYR A 393 -6.75 -16.34 4.56
CA TYR A 393 -5.97 -17.40 3.90
C TYR A 393 -5.87 -18.67 4.72
N ILE A 394 -5.60 -18.58 6.03
CA ILE A 394 -5.41 -19.75 6.87
C ILE A 394 -6.73 -20.48 7.11
N VAL A 395 -7.82 -19.77 7.43
CA VAL A 395 -9.12 -20.42 7.69
C VAL A 395 -9.73 -20.94 6.40
N ASN A 396 -9.86 -20.10 5.36
CA ASN A 396 -10.53 -20.48 4.13
C ASN A 396 -9.73 -21.47 3.28
N ASP A 397 -8.43 -21.23 3.13
CA ASP A 397 -7.61 -21.95 2.15
C ASP A 397 -6.82 -23.12 2.74
N ILE A 398 -6.63 -23.17 4.09
CA ILE A 398 -5.96 -24.28 4.77
C ILE A 398 -6.93 -25.04 5.67
N TYR A 399 -7.53 -24.38 6.68
CA TYR A 399 -8.33 -25.06 7.71
C TYR A 399 -9.57 -25.75 7.13
N LEU A 400 -10.40 -25.00 6.39
CA LEU A 400 -11.61 -25.55 5.77
C LEU A 400 -11.31 -26.53 4.64
N LYS A 401 -10.17 -26.43 3.98
CA LYS A 401 -9.85 -27.31 2.86
C LYS A 401 -9.22 -28.63 3.30
N TYR A 402 -8.36 -28.62 4.31
CA TYR A 402 -7.52 -29.78 4.66
C TYR A 402 -7.76 -30.33 6.07
N ILE A 403 -8.26 -29.50 7.02
CA ILE A 403 -8.38 -29.89 8.43
C ILE A 403 -9.84 -30.20 8.80
N ASN A 404 -10.75 -29.23 8.60
CA ASN A 404 -12.16 -29.41 8.96
C ASN A 404 -13.10 -28.77 7.91
N PRO A 405 -13.39 -29.48 6.80
CA PRO A 405 -14.28 -28.96 5.74
C PRO A 405 -15.72 -28.70 6.19
N LYS A 406 -16.16 -29.31 7.28
CA LYS A 406 -17.53 -29.19 7.81
C LYS A 406 -17.62 -28.27 9.04
N ALA A 407 -16.59 -27.44 9.29
CA ALA A 407 -16.58 -26.55 10.44
C ALA A 407 -17.78 -25.58 10.42
N SER A 408 -18.47 -25.45 11.54
CA SER A 408 -19.54 -24.48 11.71
C SER A 408 -19.03 -23.05 11.57
N VAL A 409 -19.89 -22.11 11.16
CA VAL A 409 -19.54 -20.67 11.06
C VAL A 409 -18.94 -20.15 12.38
N LYS A 410 -19.49 -20.56 13.53
CA LYS A 410 -18.96 -20.19 14.84
C LYS A 410 -17.53 -20.67 15.04
N THR A 411 -17.22 -21.89 14.62
CA THR A 411 -15.87 -22.47 14.68
C THR A 411 -14.92 -21.73 13.76
N GLN A 412 -15.34 -21.41 12.53
CA GLN A 412 -14.54 -20.66 11.55
C GLN A 412 -14.14 -19.29 12.09
N ILE A 413 -15.09 -18.53 12.65
CA ILE A 413 -14.83 -17.21 13.23
C ILE A 413 -13.94 -17.31 14.48
N ARG A 414 -14.16 -18.32 15.35
CA ARG A 414 -13.28 -18.55 16.51
C ARG A 414 -11.85 -18.89 16.08
N SER A 415 -11.70 -19.72 15.07
CA SER A 415 -10.39 -20.03 14.47
C SER A 415 -9.74 -18.78 13.90
N SER A 416 -10.50 -17.88 13.27
CA SER A 416 -9.98 -16.60 12.78
C SER A 416 -9.42 -15.73 13.91
N TYR A 417 -10.08 -15.70 15.08
CA TYR A 417 -9.56 -14.97 16.24
C TYR A 417 -8.22 -15.54 16.72
N VAL A 418 -8.15 -16.86 16.88
CA VAL A 418 -6.91 -17.52 17.31
C VAL A 418 -5.77 -17.29 16.33
N ILE A 419 -6.06 -17.38 15.04
CA ILE A 419 -5.07 -17.16 13.98
C ILE A 419 -4.60 -15.71 13.92
N SER A 420 -5.49 -14.73 14.09
CA SER A 420 -5.10 -13.32 14.18
C SER A 420 -4.07 -13.09 15.29
N VAL A 421 -4.34 -13.61 16.49
CA VAL A 421 -3.41 -13.51 17.62
C VAL A 421 -2.10 -14.24 17.32
N ALA A 422 -2.17 -15.48 16.80
CA ALA A 422 -0.98 -16.29 16.51
C ALA A 422 -0.06 -15.61 15.49
N VAL A 423 -0.63 -15.03 14.41
CA VAL A 423 0.13 -14.33 13.38
C VAL A 423 0.81 -13.07 13.95
N VAL A 424 0.13 -12.32 14.81
CA VAL A 424 0.73 -11.15 15.48
C VAL A 424 1.85 -11.57 16.42
N VAL A 425 1.66 -12.63 17.20
CA VAL A 425 2.73 -13.16 18.09
C VAL A 425 3.95 -13.59 17.27
N VAL A 426 3.74 -14.35 16.18
CA VAL A 426 4.85 -14.77 15.30
C VAL A 426 5.56 -13.57 14.69
N SER A 427 4.82 -12.58 14.21
CA SER A 427 5.40 -11.35 13.64
C SER A 427 6.17 -10.53 14.67
N THR A 428 5.67 -10.48 15.92
CA THR A 428 6.36 -9.84 17.04
C THR A 428 7.68 -10.55 17.34
N VAL A 429 7.66 -11.90 17.42
CA VAL A 429 8.88 -12.69 17.62
C VAL A 429 9.89 -12.46 16.49
N ILE A 430 9.45 -12.46 15.23
CA ILE A 430 10.32 -12.11 14.10
C ILE A 430 10.90 -10.71 14.28
N GLY A 431 10.08 -9.74 14.72
CA GLY A 431 10.50 -8.36 14.98
C GLY A 431 11.61 -8.25 16.02
N PHE A 432 11.67 -9.12 17.02
CA PHE A 432 12.76 -9.13 18.01
C PHE A 432 14.14 -9.49 17.42
N PHE A 433 14.16 -10.24 16.32
CA PHE A 433 15.42 -10.65 15.65
C PHE A 433 15.87 -9.66 14.57
N LEU A 434 15.04 -8.67 14.22
CA LEU A 434 15.30 -7.73 13.15
C LEU A 434 15.71 -6.37 13.75
N LYS A 435 16.92 -5.93 13.47
CA LYS A 435 17.49 -4.71 14.06
C LYS A 435 17.14 -3.44 13.27
N ASP A 436 16.91 -3.56 11.96
CA ASP A 436 16.72 -2.41 11.07
C ASP A 436 15.41 -2.50 10.27
N ILE A 437 14.63 -1.40 10.29
CA ILE A 437 13.37 -1.26 9.54
C ILE A 437 13.65 -1.30 8.04
N ASN A 438 14.72 -0.66 7.59
CA ASN A 438 15.11 -0.61 6.18
C ASN A 438 15.47 -2.01 5.65
N GLU A 439 16.12 -2.84 6.44
CA GLU A 439 16.45 -4.23 6.07
C GLU A 439 15.18 -5.04 5.80
N ILE A 440 14.18 -4.94 6.68
CA ILE A 440 12.88 -5.62 6.49
C ILE A 440 12.20 -5.11 5.22
N PHE A 441 12.17 -3.80 5.04
CA PHE A 441 11.56 -3.17 3.89
C PHE A 441 12.22 -3.63 2.58
N GLN A 442 13.55 -3.63 2.51
CA GLN A 442 14.29 -4.10 1.34
C GLN A 442 14.03 -5.59 1.07
N TRP A 443 13.94 -6.42 2.11
CA TRP A 443 13.63 -7.84 1.97
C TRP A 443 12.21 -8.05 1.40
N ILE A 444 11.21 -7.35 1.91
CA ILE A 444 9.82 -7.38 1.40
C ILE A 444 9.80 -6.93 -0.07
N VAL A 445 10.44 -5.82 -0.37
CA VAL A 445 10.44 -5.23 -1.73
C VAL A 445 11.22 -6.10 -2.71
N GLY A 446 12.41 -6.57 -2.34
CA GLY A 446 13.26 -7.36 -3.21
C GLY A 446 12.75 -8.79 -3.40
N ALA A 447 12.58 -9.52 -2.30
CA ALA A 447 12.24 -10.93 -2.34
C ALA A 447 10.79 -11.18 -2.77
N LEU A 448 9.84 -10.38 -2.25
CA LEU A 448 8.43 -10.57 -2.54
C LEU A 448 8.05 -10.01 -3.92
N PHE A 449 8.39 -8.76 -4.23
CA PHE A 449 7.93 -8.16 -5.48
C PHE A 449 8.71 -8.61 -6.71
N GLY A 450 9.99 -8.96 -6.60
CA GLY A 450 10.78 -9.44 -7.75
C GLY A 450 10.20 -10.70 -8.38
N GLY A 451 9.84 -11.70 -7.58
CA GLY A 451 9.24 -12.96 -8.05
C GLY A 451 7.76 -12.86 -8.40
N TYR A 452 7.08 -11.84 -7.91
CA TYR A 452 5.62 -11.72 -8.03
C TYR A 452 5.15 -11.23 -9.41
N ILE A 453 5.90 -10.33 -10.07
CA ILE A 453 5.40 -9.54 -11.20
C ILE A 453 5.07 -10.39 -12.41
N ALA A 454 6.04 -11.15 -12.94
CA ALA A 454 5.87 -11.87 -14.20
C ALA A 454 4.67 -12.83 -14.16
N ALA A 455 4.59 -13.67 -13.13
CA ALA A 455 3.50 -14.62 -12.95
C ALA A 455 2.13 -13.92 -12.83
N ASN A 456 2.07 -12.81 -12.10
CA ASN A 456 0.82 -12.11 -11.85
C ASN A 456 0.38 -11.21 -13.02
N VAL A 457 1.27 -10.76 -13.88
CA VAL A 457 0.90 -10.15 -15.17
C VAL A 457 0.36 -11.22 -16.13
N LEU A 458 1.10 -12.31 -16.32
CA LEU A 458 0.73 -13.35 -17.30
C LEU A 458 -0.59 -14.05 -16.97
N LYS A 459 -0.94 -14.22 -15.69
CA LYS A 459 -2.22 -14.86 -15.28
C LYS A 459 -3.45 -14.13 -15.80
N TRP A 460 -3.37 -12.82 -16.00
CA TRP A 460 -4.46 -11.99 -16.52
C TRP A 460 -4.50 -11.96 -18.05
N HIS A 461 -3.32 -11.89 -18.68
CA HIS A 461 -3.23 -11.49 -20.08
C HIS A 461 -2.93 -12.62 -21.06
N TRP A 462 -2.56 -13.83 -20.60
CA TRP A 462 -2.16 -14.93 -21.46
C TRP A 462 -2.95 -16.21 -21.16
N TRP A 463 -3.80 -16.63 -22.12
CA TRP A 463 -4.67 -17.80 -21.95
C TRP A 463 -3.92 -19.11 -21.70
N ARG A 464 -2.78 -19.32 -22.41
CA ARG A 464 -1.99 -20.56 -22.32
C ARG A 464 -1.28 -20.72 -20.97
N PHE A 465 -1.06 -19.60 -20.28
CA PHE A 465 -0.44 -19.60 -18.95
C PHE A 465 -1.24 -20.45 -17.98
N ASN A 466 -0.57 -21.46 -17.38
CA ASN A 466 -1.16 -22.46 -16.51
C ASN A 466 -0.62 -22.38 -15.08
N GLY A 467 -1.11 -23.28 -14.22
CA GLY A 467 -0.70 -23.30 -12.82
C GLY A 467 0.77 -23.64 -12.60
N GLU A 468 1.34 -24.52 -13.39
CA GLU A 468 2.77 -24.86 -13.32
C GLU A 468 3.64 -23.64 -13.67
N GLY A 469 3.28 -22.92 -14.72
CA GLY A 469 3.95 -21.67 -15.08
C GLY A 469 3.90 -20.62 -13.97
N TYR A 470 2.74 -20.48 -13.33
CA TYR A 470 2.59 -19.59 -12.18
C TYR A 470 3.49 -20.01 -11.01
N PHE A 471 3.44 -21.28 -10.62
CA PHE A 471 4.24 -21.81 -9.50
C PHE A 471 5.74 -21.64 -9.74
N TRP A 472 6.25 -22.11 -10.89
CA TRP A 472 7.68 -22.04 -11.20
C TRP A 472 8.17 -20.61 -11.39
N GLY A 473 7.36 -19.73 -11.97
CA GLY A 473 7.70 -18.31 -12.10
C GLY A 473 7.84 -17.61 -10.76
N MET A 474 6.87 -17.82 -9.85
CA MET A 474 6.94 -17.28 -8.48
C MET A 474 8.14 -17.86 -7.71
N THR A 475 8.33 -19.17 -7.77
CA THR A 475 9.42 -19.86 -7.05
C THR A 475 10.80 -19.42 -7.54
N ALA A 476 10.98 -19.36 -8.86
CA ALA A 476 12.25 -18.92 -9.46
C ALA A 476 12.59 -17.47 -9.05
N GLY A 477 11.61 -16.58 -9.09
CA GLY A 477 11.81 -15.19 -8.67
C GLY A 477 12.14 -15.03 -7.20
N VAL A 478 11.48 -15.77 -6.31
CA VAL A 478 11.76 -15.74 -4.86
C VAL A 478 13.15 -16.31 -4.57
N ILE A 479 13.52 -17.43 -5.19
CA ILE A 479 14.86 -18.02 -5.02
C ILE A 479 15.93 -17.04 -5.53
N ALA A 480 15.73 -16.44 -6.71
CA ALA A 480 16.67 -15.46 -7.25
C ALA A 480 16.85 -14.26 -6.29
N ALA A 481 15.77 -13.75 -5.71
CA ALA A 481 15.83 -12.65 -4.75
C ALA A 481 16.64 -13.03 -3.50
N ILE A 482 16.44 -14.24 -2.97
CA ILE A 482 17.22 -14.75 -1.82
C ILE A 482 18.70 -14.87 -2.19
N VAL A 483 19.02 -15.50 -3.32
CA VAL A 483 20.41 -15.67 -3.79
C VAL A 483 21.09 -14.31 -3.94
N MET A 484 20.43 -13.35 -4.57
CA MET A 484 21.02 -12.01 -4.78
C MET A 484 21.30 -11.27 -3.47
N LYS A 485 20.43 -11.42 -2.45
CA LYS A 485 20.68 -10.83 -1.12
C LYS A 485 21.99 -11.33 -0.50
N PHE A 486 22.31 -12.62 -0.67
CA PHE A 486 23.53 -13.21 -0.10
C PHE A 486 24.79 -13.01 -0.98
N THR A 487 24.62 -12.87 -2.29
CA THR A 487 25.77 -12.72 -3.22
C THR A 487 26.21 -11.28 -3.40
N VAL A 488 25.29 -10.31 -3.31
CA VAL A 488 25.57 -8.88 -3.51
C VAL A 488 24.81 -8.05 -2.46
N PRO A 489 25.16 -8.17 -1.17
CA PRO A 489 24.40 -7.56 -0.07
C PRO A 489 24.35 -6.03 -0.11
N ASP A 490 25.41 -5.39 -0.63
CA ASP A 490 25.57 -3.92 -0.61
C ASP A 490 24.98 -3.22 -1.83
N ALA A 491 24.45 -3.97 -2.81
CA ALA A 491 23.92 -3.36 -4.01
C ALA A 491 22.47 -2.92 -3.83
N TRP A 492 22.13 -1.77 -4.40
CA TRP A 492 20.78 -1.23 -4.31
C TRP A 492 19.75 -2.16 -4.98
N VAL A 493 18.78 -2.61 -4.22
CA VAL A 493 17.76 -3.63 -4.62
C VAL A 493 17.06 -3.29 -5.93
N LEU A 494 16.88 -2.01 -6.24
CA LEU A 494 16.25 -1.56 -7.46
C LEU A 494 16.97 -2.04 -8.74
N TYR A 495 18.29 -2.14 -8.72
CA TYR A 495 19.06 -2.62 -9.88
C TYR A 495 18.94 -4.13 -10.11
N PHE A 496 18.48 -4.89 -9.14
CA PHE A 496 18.19 -6.32 -9.30
C PHE A 496 16.85 -6.60 -9.98
N PHE A 497 15.99 -5.61 -10.05
CA PHE A 497 14.63 -5.78 -10.53
C PHE A 497 14.53 -6.38 -11.94
N PRO A 498 15.31 -5.93 -12.95
CA PRO A 498 15.32 -6.55 -14.27
C PRO A 498 15.73 -8.02 -14.24
N VAL A 499 16.72 -8.37 -13.41
CA VAL A 499 17.21 -9.76 -13.27
C VAL A 499 16.15 -10.63 -12.62
N LEU A 500 15.55 -10.18 -11.51
CA LEU A 500 14.48 -10.90 -10.81
C LEU A 500 13.26 -11.10 -11.72
N PHE A 501 12.86 -10.07 -12.44
CA PHE A 501 11.78 -10.15 -13.41
C PHE A 501 12.10 -11.13 -14.54
N GLY A 502 13.31 -11.07 -15.11
CA GLY A 502 13.76 -11.97 -16.18
C GLY A 502 13.78 -13.44 -15.74
N VAL A 503 14.35 -13.74 -14.57
CA VAL A 503 14.38 -15.10 -14.00
C VAL A 503 12.97 -15.62 -13.72
N SER A 504 12.11 -14.80 -13.13
CA SER A 504 10.70 -15.14 -12.92
C SER A 504 9.96 -15.39 -14.23
N LEU A 505 10.18 -14.57 -15.25
CA LEU A 505 9.58 -14.73 -16.59
C LEU A 505 10.02 -16.02 -17.26
N ILE A 506 11.31 -16.37 -17.21
CA ILE A 506 11.84 -17.64 -17.71
C ILE A 506 11.17 -18.81 -16.99
N GLY A 507 11.08 -18.76 -15.66
CA GLY A 507 10.35 -19.75 -14.87
C GLY A 507 8.87 -19.87 -15.25
N CYS A 508 8.20 -18.75 -15.52
CA CYS A 508 6.82 -18.74 -16.02
C CYS A 508 6.67 -19.44 -17.36
N ILE A 509 7.54 -19.14 -18.31
CA ILE A 509 7.51 -19.70 -19.67
C ILE A 509 7.85 -21.20 -19.61
N ALA A 510 8.94 -21.58 -18.98
CA ALA A 510 9.38 -22.96 -18.85
C ALA A 510 8.31 -23.82 -18.16
N GLY A 511 7.77 -23.36 -17.03
CA GLY A 511 6.71 -24.06 -16.31
C GLY A 511 5.40 -24.14 -17.10
N THR A 512 5.07 -23.13 -17.93
CA THR A 512 3.89 -23.16 -18.78
C THR A 512 3.97 -24.25 -19.86
N TYR A 513 5.13 -24.42 -20.46
CA TYR A 513 5.32 -25.41 -21.55
C TYR A 513 5.68 -26.80 -21.03
N SER A 514 6.07 -26.96 -19.76
CA SER A 514 6.32 -28.27 -19.14
C SER A 514 5.03 -29.05 -18.82
N ALA A 515 3.87 -28.40 -18.92
CA ALA A 515 2.58 -29.00 -18.58
C ALA A 515 1.48 -28.66 -19.63
N PRO A 516 0.40 -29.46 -19.69
CA PRO A 516 -0.71 -29.17 -20.60
C PRO A 516 -1.40 -27.84 -20.24
N PRO A 517 -2.18 -27.26 -21.19
CA PRO A 517 -3.02 -26.09 -20.90
C PRO A 517 -3.98 -26.37 -19.75
N THR A 518 -4.42 -25.31 -19.11
CA THR A 518 -5.57 -25.39 -18.18
C THR A 518 -6.78 -25.96 -18.94
N ASP A 519 -7.58 -26.74 -18.23
CA ASP A 519 -8.83 -27.32 -18.69
C ASP A 519 -9.71 -26.30 -19.45
N GLU A 520 -10.23 -26.73 -20.61
CA GLU A 520 -10.96 -25.85 -21.52
C GLU A 520 -12.23 -25.27 -20.87
N GLU A 521 -12.95 -26.08 -20.10
CA GLU A 521 -14.17 -25.64 -19.44
C GLU A 521 -13.87 -24.58 -18.40
N THR A 522 -12.79 -24.74 -17.63
CA THR A 522 -12.30 -23.75 -16.68
C THR A 522 -11.95 -22.44 -17.38
N LEU A 523 -11.25 -22.50 -18.54
CA LEU A 523 -10.87 -21.30 -19.30
C LEU A 523 -12.10 -20.57 -19.87
N ILE A 524 -13.06 -21.30 -20.43
CA ILE A 524 -14.31 -20.73 -20.96
C ILE A 524 -15.10 -20.07 -19.82
N ASN A 525 -15.26 -20.74 -18.67
CA ASN A 525 -15.95 -20.19 -17.51
C ASN A 525 -15.27 -18.94 -16.96
N PHE A 526 -13.94 -18.96 -16.88
CA PHE A 526 -13.17 -17.79 -16.46
C PHE A 526 -13.34 -16.63 -17.43
N TYR A 527 -13.18 -16.87 -18.74
CA TYR A 527 -13.31 -15.82 -19.75
C TYR A 527 -14.72 -15.24 -19.78
N THR A 528 -15.75 -16.06 -19.73
CA THR A 528 -17.16 -15.62 -19.72
C THR A 528 -17.46 -14.66 -18.57
N ARG A 529 -16.90 -14.92 -17.38
CA ARG A 529 -17.12 -14.08 -16.19
C ARG A 529 -16.23 -12.83 -16.16
N VAL A 530 -14.91 -12.99 -16.36
CA VAL A 530 -13.93 -11.93 -16.14
C VAL A 530 -13.75 -11.07 -17.38
N ARG A 531 -13.67 -11.69 -18.56
CA ARG A 531 -13.46 -11.05 -19.87
C ARG A 531 -12.20 -10.19 -19.92
N PRO A 532 -11.02 -10.76 -19.65
CA PRO A 532 -9.79 -10.01 -19.78
C PRO A 532 -9.43 -9.79 -21.25
N TRP A 533 -8.82 -8.64 -21.55
CA TRP A 533 -8.15 -8.45 -22.82
C TRP A 533 -6.72 -9.00 -22.78
N GLY A 534 -6.11 -9.20 -23.93
CA GLY A 534 -4.77 -9.76 -24.08
C GLY A 534 -4.74 -10.92 -25.07
N TRP A 535 -3.91 -11.90 -24.83
CA TRP A 535 -3.77 -13.09 -25.68
C TRP A 535 -4.82 -14.16 -25.31
N TRP A 536 -6.11 -13.84 -25.51
CA TRP A 536 -7.24 -14.71 -25.15
C TRP A 536 -8.02 -15.26 -26.34
N LYS A 537 -7.65 -14.87 -27.57
CA LYS A 537 -8.40 -15.17 -28.80
C LYS A 537 -8.89 -16.64 -28.92
N PRO A 538 -8.05 -17.70 -28.69
CA PRO A 538 -8.50 -19.07 -28.80
C PRO A 538 -9.59 -19.48 -27.81
N VAL A 539 -9.62 -18.89 -26.63
CA VAL A 539 -10.64 -19.14 -25.60
C VAL A 539 -11.86 -18.25 -25.85
N GLU A 540 -11.65 -17.01 -26.29
CA GLU A 540 -12.70 -16.08 -26.69
C GLU A 540 -13.61 -16.68 -27.76
N GLU A 541 -13.05 -17.22 -28.84
CA GLU A 541 -13.81 -17.84 -29.92
C GLU A 541 -14.70 -18.99 -29.41
N LYS A 542 -14.18 -19.84 -28.54
CA LYS A 542 -14.94 -20.94 -27.92
C LYS A 542 -16.03 -20.45 -26.97
N ALA A 543 -15.71 -19.42 -26.16
CA ALA A 543 -16.68 -18.84 -25.26
C ALA A 543 -17.85 -18.17 -26.00
N LEU A 544 -17.56 -17.48 -27.11
CA LEU A 544 -18.59 -16.88 -27.98
C LEU A 544 -19.43 -17.93 -28.72
N ALA A 545 -18.85 -19.04 -29.15
CA ALA A 545 -19.59 -20.15 -29.73
C ALA A 545 -20.57 -20.75 -28.72
N ARG A 546 -20.18 -20.87 -27.43
CA ARG A 546 -21.05 -21.42 -26.37
C ARG A 546 -22.08 -20.40 -25.86
N TYR A 547 -21.71 -19.11 -25.82
CA TYR A 547 -22.56 -18.03 -25.33
C TYR A 547 -22.57 -16.85 -26.32
N PRO A 548 -23.33 -16.92 -27.41
CA PRO A 548 -23.29 -15.93 -28.50
C PRO A 548 -23.74 -14.52 -28.09
N HIS A 549 -24.44 -14.39 -26.96
CA HIS A 549 -24.95 -13.12 -26.44
C HIS A 549 -23.91 -12.29 -25.68
N ILE A 550 -22.78 -12.91 -25.29
CA ILE A 550 -21.75 -12.17 -24.60
C ILE A 550 -20.86 -11.38 -25.58
N GLN A 551 -20.41 -10.20 -25.17
CA GLN A 551 -19.50 -9.41 -25.99
C GLN A 551 -18.05 -9.55 -25.51
N PRO A 552 -17.08 -9.75 -26.44
CA PRO A 552 -15.67 -9.82 -26.10
C PRO A 552 -15.14 -8.46 -25.67
N ASN A 553 -14.11 -8.47 -24.82
CA ASN A 553 -13.46 -7.26 -24.37
C ASN A 553 -12.38 -6.79 -25.37
N LYS A 554 -12.70 -5.77 -26.18
CA LYS A 554 -11.79 -5.16 -27.16
C LYS A 554 -11.22 -3.80 -26.68
N ASN A 555 -11.24 -3.53 -25.37
CA ASN A 555 -10.98 -2.21 -24.82
C ASN A 555 -9.50 -1.90 -24.56
N PHE A 556 -8.57 -2.76 -24.95
CA PHE A 556 -7.14 -2.58 -24.65
C PHE A 556 -6.62 -1.17 -24.96
N LYS A 557 -6.89 -0.65 -26.18
CA LYS A 557 -6.40 0.69 -26.58
C LYS A 557 -7.01 1.81 -25.71
N ARG A 558 -8.30 1.70 -25.41
CA ARG A 558 -8.99 2.64 -24.51
C ARG A 558 -8.43 2.57 -23.10
N ASP A 559 -8.23 1.39 -22.57
CA ASP A 559 -7.76 1.17 -21.22
C ASP A 559 -6.29 1.62 -21.07
N ALA A 560 -5.43 1.34 -22.07
CA ALA A 560 -4.06 1.86 -22.11
C ALA A 560 -4.02 3.39 -22.15
N PHE A 561 -4.89 4.03 -22.97
CA PHE A 561 -5.03 5.47 -23.00
C PHE A 561 -5.49 6.03 -21.64
N ASN A 562 -6.51 5.40 -21.02
CA ASN A 562 -7.00 5.83 -19.71
C ASN A 562 -5.97 5.64 -18.59
N VAL A 563 -5.12 4.62 -18.68
CA VAL A 563 -3.99 4.44 -17.75
C VAL A 563 -3.00 5.58 -17.90
N ALA A 564 -2.59 5.94 -19.12
CA ALA A 564 -1.67 7.05 -19.35
C ALA A 564 -2.23 8.38 -18.83
N ILE A 565 -3.49 8.71 -19.15
CA ILE A 565 -4.17 9.90 -18.62
C ILE A 565 -4.32 9.85 -17.10
N GLY A 566 -4.62 8.67 -16.55
CA GLY A 566 -4.73 8.44 -15.11
C GLY A 566 -3.42 8.67 -14.36
N ILE A 567 -2.28 8.27 -14.93
CA ILE A 567 -0.95 8.55 -14.35
C ILE A 567 -0.69 10.05 -14.31
N ILE A 568 -0.96 10.78 -15.41
CA ILE A 568 -0.84 12.25 -15.46
C ILE A 568 -1.77 12.89 -14.41
N TRP A 569 -3.01 12.43 -14.32
CA TRP A 569 -3.99 12.87 -13.33
C TRP A 569 -3.51 12.66 -11.90
N GLN A 570 -2.90 11.51 -11.62
CA GLN A 570 -2.33 11.19 -10.30
C GLN A 570 -1.13 12.08 -9.97
N CYS A 571 -0.24 12.35 -10.93
CA CYS A 571 0.87 13.30 -10.76
C CYS A 571 0.36 14.72 -10.46
N ALA A 572 -0.71 15.16 -11.15
CA ALA A 572 -1.33 16.46 -10.87
C ALA A 572 -1.89 16.54 -9.44
N LEU A 573 -2.56 15.49 -8.96
CA LEU A 573 -3.05 15.40 -7.57
C LEU A 573 -1.91 15.50 -6.53
N THR A 574 -0.73 15.01 -6.86
CA THR A 574 0.44 15.03 -5.98
C THR A 574 1.10 16.41 -5.95
N ILE A 575 1.26 17.06 -7.11
CA ILE A 575 2.05 18.29 -7.22
C ILE A 575 1.25 19.53 -6.78
N ILE A 576 -0.08 19.52 -6.91
CA ILE A 576 -0.95 20.65 -6.48
C ILE A 576 -0.70 21.04 -5.02
N PRO A 577 -0.77 20.12 -4.02
CA PRO A 577 -0.47 20.47 -2.65
C PRO A 577 0.97 20.98 -2.46
N MET A 578 1.94 20.50 -3.25
CA MET A 578 3.32 20.98 -3.19
C MET A 578 3.42 22.46 -3.59
N TYR A 579 2.87 22.83 -4.76
CA TYR A 579 2.84 24.24 -5.21
C TYR A 579 2.02 25.14 -4.28
N LEU A 580 0.90 24.62 -3.74
CA LEU A 580 0.07 25.37 -2.80
C LEU A 580 0.86 25.77 -1.55
N VAL A 581 1.61 24.84 -0.99
CA VAL A 581 2.36 25.04 0.26
C VAL A 581 3.56 25.98 0.06
N VAL A 582 4.27 25.86 -1.06
CA VAL A 582 5.38 26.77 -1.42
C VAL A 582 4.89 28.12 -1.93
N ARG A 583 3.58 28.24 -2.24
CA ARG A 583 2.91 29.46 -2.77
C ARG A 583 3.37 29.85 -4.17
N GLU A 584 3.77 28.89 -4.99
CA GLU A 584 4.12 29.12 -6.39
C GLU A 584 2.84 29.10 -7.24
N GLN A 585 2.43 30.29 -7.74
CA GLN A 585 1.10 30.49 -8.35
C GLN A 585 0.99 29.88 -9.76
N LEU A 586 2.02 30.03 -10.61
CA LEU A 586 1.97 29.56 -11.99
C LEU A 586 1.88 28.02 -12.03
N GLY A 587 2.72 27.33 -11.27
CA GLY A 587 2.70 25.88 -11.14
C GLY A 587 1.39 25.36 -10.54
N LEU A 588 0.85 26.06 -9.54
CA LEU A 588 -0.43 25.73 -8.93
C LEU A 588 -1.58 25.75 -9.95
N TRP A 589 -1.76 26.87 -10.65
CA TRP A 589 -2.88 27.02 -11.60
C TRP A 589 -2.72 26.15 -12.84
N SER A 590 -1.48 25.96 -13.34
CA SER A 590 -1.21 25.03 -14.43
C SER A 590 -1.53 23.58 -14.06
N SER A 591 -1.16 23.15 -12.84
CA SER A 591 -1.46 21.81 -12.32
C SER A 591 -2.95 21.59 -12.05
N ILE A 592 -3.67 22.61 -11.55
CA ILE A 592 -5.14 22.55 -11.39
C ILE A 592 -5.81 22.43 -12.77
N THR A 593 -5.35 23.20 -13.76
CA THR A 593 -5.86 23.11 -15.13
C THR A 593 -5.64 21.71 -15.70
N LEU A 594 -4.43 21.16 -15.54
CA LEU A 594 -4.10 19.79 -15.96
C LEU A 594 -5.01 18.75 -15.28
N LEU A 595 -5.26 18.90 -13.98
CA LEU A 595 -6.16 18.03 -13.22
C LEU A 595 -7.59 18.09 -13.76
N LEU A 596 -8.11 19.28 -14.05
CA LEU A 596 -9.46 19.45 -14.61
C LEU A 596 -9.57 18.84 -16.00
N VAL A 597 -8.63 19.09 -16.89
CA VAL A 597 -8.61 18.54 -18.25
C VAL A 597 -8.56 17.00 -18.21
N THR A 598 -7.63 16.43 -17.44
CA THR A 598 -7.50 14.95 -17.31
C THR A 598 -8.74 14.33 -16.68
N THR A 599 -9.37 14.98 -15.70
CA THR A 599 -10.64 14.55 -15.08
C THR A 599 -11.78 14.52 -16.11
N LEU A 600 -11.90 15.55 -16.95
CA LEU A 600 -12.92 15.59 -18.01
C LEU A 600 -12.69 14.50 -19.08
N ILE A 601 -11.44 14.25 -19.46
CA ILE A 601 -11.09 13.14 -20.35
C ILE A 601 -11.48 11.81 -19.71
N LEU A 602 -11.06 11.51 -18.49
CA LEU A 602 -11.40 10.28 -17.78
C LEU A 602 -12.91 10.12 -17.57
N ARG A 603 -13.64 11.22 -17.31
CA ARG A 603 -15.11 11.15 -17.24
C ARG A 603 -15.73 10.67 -18.54
N LYS A 604 -15.20 11.11 -19.71
CA LYS A 604 -15.70 10.75 -21.04
C LYS A 604 -15.25 9.36 -21.49
N THR A 605 -13.98 9.03 -21.30
CA THR A 605 -13.35 7.83 -21.89
C THR A 605 -13.34 6.62 -20.96
N TRP A 606 -13.42 6.82 -19.64
CA TRP A 606 -13.44 5.78 -18.63
C TRP A 606 -14.80 5.68 -17.92
N TYR A 607 -15.26 6.72 -17.22
CA TYR A 607 -16.43 6.62 -16.33
C TYR A 607 -17.75 6.34 -17.05
N LYS A 608 -18.04 7.10 -18.13
CA LYS A 608 -19.28 6.89 -18.91
C LYS A 608 -19.32 5.50 -19.57
N PRO A 609 -18.25 5.01 -20.24
CA PRO A 609 -18.19 3.63 -20.71
C PRO A 609 -18.32 2.58 -19.61
N LEU A 610 -17.68 2.76 -18.45
CA LEU A 610 -17.77 1.85 -17.30
C LEU A 610 -19.24 1.65 -16.86
N CYS A 611 -20.02 2.73 -16.78
CA CYS A 611 -21.44 2.65 -16.41
C CYS A 611 -22.27 1.85 -17.45
N LYS A 612 -22.01 2.04 -18.74
CA LYS A 612 -22.70 1.30 -19.82
C LYS A 612 -22.31 -0.18 -19.83
N GLU A 613 -21.02 -0.46 -19.65
CA GLU A 613 -20.51 -1.83 -19.63
C GLU A 613 -21.00 -2.62 -18.42
N GLU A 614 -21.15 -1.99 -17.26
CA GLU A 614 -21.73 -2.62 -16.07
C GLU A 614 -23.19 -3.04 -16.31
N ALA A 615 -24.01 -2.15 -16.88
CA ALA A 615 -25.41 -2.44 -17.17
C ALA A 615 -25.52 -3.63 -18.15
N ARG A 616 -24.78 -3.57 -19.26
CA ARG A 616 -24.73 -4.65 -20.26
C ARG A 616 -24.25 -5.97 -19.67
N TYR A 617 -23.14 -5.95 -18.91
CA TYR A 617 -22.61 -7.16 -18.27
C TYR A 617 -23.64 -7.84 -17.37
N ASN A 618 -24.38 -7.05 -16.60
CA ASN A 618 -25.41 -7.58 -15.70
C ASN A 618 -26.57 -8.25 -16.48
N GLU A 619 -26.96 -7.70 -17.64
CA GLU A 619 -27.98 -8.29 -18.52
C GLU A 619 -27.49 -9.60 -19.14
N GLU A 620 -26.27 -9.60 -19.69
CA GLU A 620 -25.68 -10.79 -20.31
C GLU A 620 -25.47 -11.93 -19.28
N MET A 621 -25.06 -11.60 -18.06
CA MET A 621 -24.87 -12.62 -17.00
C MET A 621 -26.17 -13.22 -16.45
N LYS A 622 -27.33 -12.58 -16.64
CA LYS A 622 -28.64 -13.21 -16.37
C LYS A 622 -28.95 -14.34 -17.33
N GLN A 623 -28.45 -14.27 -18.55
CA GLN A 623 -28.68 -15.30 -19.59
C GLN A 623 -27.65 -16.45 -19.49
N VAL A 624 -26.53 -16.27 -18.78
CA VAL A 624 -25.53 -17.33 -18.55
C VAL A 624 -25.91 -18.23 -17.35
N LYS A 625 -26.72 -17.72 -16.41
CA LYS A 625 -27.26 -18.50 -15.28
C LYS A 625 -28.42 -19.37 -15.71
#